data_945127ef6703a97911366a8f718e0b38
#
_entry.id   945127ef6703a97911366a8f718e0b38
#
_cell.length_a   1.000
_cell.length_b   1.000
_cell.length_c   1.000
_cell.angle_alpha   90.00
_cell.angle_beta   90.00
_cell.angle_gamma   90.00
#
_symmetry.space_group_name_H-M   'P 1'
#
loop_
_entity.id
_entity.type
_entity.pdbx_description
1 polymer ?
#
loop_
_entity_poly.entity_id
_entity_poly.type
_entity_poly.pdbx_seq_one_letter_code
_entity_poly.pdbx_strand_id
1 'polypeptide(L)'
;MDDGVLHIAEIPYEDGTIRFRYARKLSADGATRWIRDGRFCSYYPNGTLASEGTYVDDQEHGLWTEYHSNGEMAARGHYANGKEVGHWEFWSSDGSPEKGEDYPLPE
;
A
#
# COMPACT_ATOMS: atom_id res chain seq x y z
N MET A 1 -22.75 9.24 4.16
CA MET A 1 -23.08 9.17 2.73
C MET A 1 -21.88 9.64 1.91
N ASP A 2 -21.58 8.90 0.87
CA ASP A 2 -20.53 9.27 -0.05
C ASP A 2 -20.99 10.49 -0.85
N ASP A 3 -20.16 11.51 -0.94
CA ASP A 3 -20.47 12.73 -1.70
C ASP A 3 -20.06 12.62 -3.18
N GLY A 4 -19.57 11.46 -3.60
CA GLY A 4 -19.10 11.24 -4.96
C GLY A 4 -17.77 11.91 -5.28
N VAL A 5 -17.13 12.52 -4.32
CA VAL A 5 -15.83 13.18 -4.50
C VAL A 5 -14.72 12.26 -3.99
N LEU A 6 -13.69 12.09 -4.82
CA LEU A 6 -12.50 11.34 -4.42
C LEU A 6 -11.63 12.23 -3.53
N HIS A 7 -11.40 11.78 -2.31
CA HIS A 7 -10.55 12.50 -1.35
C HIS A 7 -9.16 11.87 -1.33
N ILE A 8 -8.15 12.65 -1.66
CA ILE A 8 -6.76 12.20 -1.69
C ILE A 8 -5.99 12.93 -0.60
N ALA A 9 -5.27 12.16 0.21
CA ALA A 9 -4.35 12.71 1.20
C ALA A 9 -2.93 12.62 0.65
N GLU A 10 -2.14 13.67 0.86
CA GLU A 10 -0.72 13.67 0.55
C GLU A 10 0.04 14.08 1.79
N ILE A 11 0.93 13.22 2.27
CA ILE A 11 1.72 13.45 3.49
C ILE A 11 3.18 13.61 3.05
N PRO A 12 3.80 14.76 3.30
CA PRO A 12 5.18 14.98 2.85
C PRO A 12 6.22 14.55 3.88
N TYR A 13 7.45 14.36 3.39
CA TYR A 13 8.63 14.38 4.24
C TYR A 13 8.90 15.84 4.66
N GLU A 14 9.87 16.04 5.57
CA GLU A 14 10.22 17.38 6.05
C GLU A 14 10.61 18.34 4.92
N ASP A 15 11.25 17.82 3.86
CA ASP A 15 11.69 18.65 2.72
C ASP A 15 10.57 18.96 1.73
N GLY A 16 9.34 18.49 1.99
CA GLY A 16 8.20 18.76 1.14
C GLY A 16 7.94 17.72 0.05
N THR A 17 8.86 16.78 -0.17
CA THR A 17 8.59 15.68 -1.12
C THR A 17 7.57 14.73 -0.53
N ILE A 18 6.76 14.13 -1.40
CA ILE A 18 5.65 13.29 -0.95
C ILE A 18 6.17 11.97 -0.41
N ARG A 19 5.73 11.61 0.80
CA ARG A 19 6.00 10.33 1.42
C ARG A 19 4.86 9.34 1.20
N PHE A 20 3.62 9.79 1.42
CA PHE A 20 2.42 8.96 1.22
C PHE A 20 1.42 9.71 0.37
N ARG A 21 0.74 8.98 -0.50
CA ARG A 21 -0.40 9.49 -1.25
C ARG A 21 -1.45 8.39 -1.29
N TYR A 22 -2.65 8.69 -0.78
CA TYR A 22 -3.69 7.66 -0.72
C TYR A 22 -5.09 8.24 -0.76
N ALA A 23 -6.02 7.43 -1.25
CA ALA A 23 -7.44 7.73 -1.21
C ALA A 23 -7.98 7.45 0.19
N ARG A 24 -8.95 8.26 0.62
CA ARG A 24 -9.56 8.13 1.94
C ARG A 24 -11.02 8.51 1.89
N LYS A 25 -11.76 8.05 2.90
CA LYS A 25 -13.18 8.40 3.08
C LYS A 25 -13.44 8.62 4.56
N LEU A 26 -14.55 9.29 4.87
CA LEU A 26 -14.97 9.43 6.26
C LEU A 26 -15.56 8.11 6.74
N SER A 27 -15.33 7.80 8.01
CA SER A 27 -15.88 6.58 8.62
C SER A 27 -17.40 6.64 8.63
N ALA A 28 -18.02 5.46 8.52
CA ALA A 28 -19.48 5.33 8.49
C ALA A 28 -20.10 5.11 9.87
N ASP A 29 -19.28 5.11 10.93
CA ASP A 29 -19.72 4.74 12.28
C ASP A 29 -20.18 5.94 13.12
N GLY A 30 -20.40 7.09 12.49
CA GLY A 30 -20.79 8.31 13.18
C GLY A 30 -19.64 9.10 13.76
N ALA A 31 -18.44 8.54 13.80
CA ALA A 31 -17.24 9.28 14.19
C ALA A 31 -16.70 10.04 12.98
N THR A 32 -16.12 11.22 13.23
CA THR A 32 -15.59 12.05 12.14
C THR A 32 -14.11 11.79 11.99
N ARG A 33 -13.76 10.62 11.44
CA ARG A 33 -12.37 10.27 11.20
C ARG A 33 -12.18 9.77 9.77
N TRP A 34 -10.99 10.04 9.24
CA TRP A 34 -10.61 9.57 7.91
C TRP A 34 -10.10 8.14 8.01
N ILE A 35 -10.49 7.32 7.04
CA ILE A 35 -9.94 5.97 6.89
C ILE A 35 -9.42 5.81 5.47
N ARG A 36 -8.39 4.99 5.32
CA ARG A 36 -7.81 4.69 4.00
C ARG A 36 -8.76 3.75 3.26
N ASP A 37 -9.09 4.12 2.04
CA ASP A 37 -10.00 3.32 1.21
C ASP A 37 -9.74 3.66 -0.24
N GLY A 38 -9.15 2.73 -0.97
CA GLY A 38 -8.75 2.92 -2.35
C GLY A 38 -7.24 2.85 -2.53
N ARG A 39 -6.74 3.48 -3.56
CA ARG A 39 -5.33 3.41 -3.96
C ARG A 39 -4.40 4.01 -2.91
N PHE A 40 -3.28 3.35 -2.69
CA PHE A 40 -2.24 3.80 -1.78
C PHE A 40 -0.88 3.70 -2.47
N CYS A 41 -0.07 4.76 -2.33
CA CYS A 41 1.31 4.78 -2.77
C CYS A 41 2.18 5.37 -1.68
N SER A 42 3.37 4.81 -1.49
CA SER A 42 4.40 5.43 -0.65
C SER A 42 5.67 5.61 -1.47
N TYR A 43 6.49 6.58 -1.07
CA TYR A 43 7.67 6.96 -1.82
C TYR A 43 8.88 7.07 -0.90
N TYR A 44 10.05 6.74 -1.43
CA TYR A 44 11.32 6.98 -0.75
C TYR A 44 11.67 8.47 -0.80
N PRO A 45 12.58 8.95 0.05
CA PRO A 45 13.00 10.36 0.00
C PRO A 45 13.57 10.79 -1.36
N ASN A 46 14.08 9.85 -2.16
CA ASN A 46 14.60 10.17 -3.50
C ASN A 46 13.49 10.26 -4.55
N GLY A 47 12.21 10.12 -4.14
CA GLY A 47 11.07 10.20 -5.06
C GLY A 47 10.68 8.89 -5.72
N THR A 48 11.46 7.83 -5.53
CA THR A 48 11.15 6.52 -6.10
C THR A 48 9.96 5.90 -5.37
N LEU A 49 9.07 5.26 -6.11
CA LEU A 49 7.93 4.53 -5.54
C LEU A 49 8.44 3.43 -4.62
N ALA A 50 7.95 3.39 -3.37
CA ALA A 50 8.36 2.40 -2.38
C ALA A 50 7.34 1.27 -2.24
N SER A 51 6.05 1.59 -2.29
CA SER A 51 5.00 0.56 -2.26
C SER A 51 3.74 1.08 -2.92
N GLU A 52 2.93 0.15 -3.42
CA GLU A 52 1.63 0.49 -3.97
C GLU A 52 0.66 -0.66 -3.76
N GLY A 53 -0.59 -0.32 -3.55
CA GLY A 53 -1.65 -1.29 -3.35
C GLY A 53 -2.98 -0.61 -3.09
N THR A 54 -3.90 -1.36 -2.53
CA THR A 54 -5.24 -0.88 -2.24
C THR A 54 -5.60 -1.14 -0.79
N TYR A 55 -6.25 -0.17 -0.16
CA TYR A 55 -6.88 -0.32 1.13
C TYR A 55 -8.39 -0.45 0.96
N VAL A 56 -9.00 -1.27 1.77
CA VAL A 56 -10.46 -1.36 1.90
C VAL A 56 -10.76 -1.24 3.38
N ASP A 57 -11.49 -0.19 3.75
CA ASP A 57 -11.86 0.06 5.15
C ASP A 57 -10.63 -0.01 6.07
N ASP A 58 -9.55 0.67 5.68
CA ASP A 58 -8.33 0.85 6.46
C ASP A 58 -7.47 -0.40 6.58
N GLN A 59 -7.74 -1.43 5.77
CA GLN A 59 -6.95 -2.67 5.73
C GLN A 59 -6.44 -2.92 4.33
N GLU A 60 -5.21 -3.41 4.21
CA GLU A 60 -4.64 -3.78 2.91
C GLU A 60 -5.49 -4.88 2.28
N HIS A 61 -5.71 -4.78 0.98
CA HIS A 61 -6.52 -5.74 0.26
C HIS A 61 -6.05 -5.86 -1.18
N GLY A 62 -6.01 -7.08 -1.70
CA GLY A 62 -5.61 -7.32 -3.08
C GLY A 62 -4.11 -7.30 -3.27
N LEU A 63 -3.67 -7.06 -4.48
CA LEU A 63 -2.26 -7.09 -4.86
C LEU A 63 -1.51 -5.91 -4.26
N TRP A 64 -0.38 -6.20 -3.63
CA TRP A 64 0.54 -5.19 -3.11
C TRP A 64 1.94 -5.44 -3.66
N THR A 65 2.63 -4.38 -4.01
CA THR A 65 3.99 -4.43 -4.52
C THR A 65 4.87 -3.48 -3.73
N GLU A 66 6.06 -3.94 -3.35
CA GLU A 66 7.06 -3.12 -2.68
C GLU A 66 8.30 -3.05 -3.56
N TYR A 67 8.99 -1.92 -3.50
CA TYR A 67 10.17 -1.66 -4.33
C TYR A 67 11.36 -1.28 -3.46
N HIS A 68 12.55 -1.60 -3.94
CA HIS A 68 13.79 -1.10 -3.37
C HIS A 68 13.97 0.37 -3.77
N SER A 69 14.84 1.10 -3.07
CA SER A 69 15.06 2.51 -3.35
C SER A 69 15.69 2.76 -4.72
N ASN A 70 16.25 1.73 -5.36
CA ASN A 70 16.78 1.83 -6.72
C ASN A 70 15.72 1.58 -7.80
N GLY A 71 14.46 1.37 -7.40
CA GLY A 71 13.34 1.12 -8.33
C GLY A 71 13.10 -0.34 -8.67
N GLU A 72 14.00 -1.25 -8.27
CA GLU A 72 13.78 -2.68 -8.49
C GLU A 72 12.71 -3.22 -7.58
N MET A 73 11.92 -4.18 -8.06
CA MET A 73 10.88 -4.80 -7.27
C MET A 73 11.48 -5.56 -6.08
N ALA A 74 10.91 -5.37 -4.90
CA ALA A 74 11.39 -6.02 -3.67
C ALA A 74 10.47 -7.14 -3.22
N ALA A 75 9.13 -6.96 -3.33
CA ALA A 75 8.18 -7.95 -2.88
C ALA A 75 6.86 -7.77 -3.63
N ARG A 76 6.12 -8.88 -3.79
CA ARG A 76 4.80 -8.83 -4.38
C ARG A 76 3.96 -9.97 -3.85
N GLY A 77 2.73 -9.65 -3.48
CA GLY A 77 1.79 -10.65 -2.99
C GLY A 77 0.43 -10.05 -2.74
N HIS A 78 -0.46 -10.86 -2.18
CA HIS A 78 -1.83 -10.44 -1.92
C HIS A 78 -2.10 -10.34 -0.43
N TYR A 79 -2.96 -9.38 -0.09
CA TYR A 79 -3.52 -9.22 1.25
C TYR A 79 -5.02 -9.50 1.21
N ALA A 80 -5.53 -10.03 2.30
CA ALA A 80 -6.96 -10.13 2.56
C ALA A 80 -7.20 -9.61 3.97
N ASN A 81 -7.94 -8.52 4.08
CA ASN A 81 -8.29 -7.90 5.36
C ASN A 81 -7.08 -7.64 6.25
N GLY A 82 -6.02 -7.09 5.67
CA GLY A 82 -4.83 -6.68 6.40
C GLY A 82 -3.81 -7.78 6.65
N LYS A 83 -4.05 -9.00 6.14
CA LYS A 83 -3.13 -10.13 6.34
C LYS A 83 -2.61 -10.66 5.01
N GLU A 84 -1.33 -11.00 4.96
CA GLU A 84 -0.77 -11.63 3.77
C GLU A 84 -1.43 -13.00 3.54
N VAL A 85 -1.73 -13.29 2.27
CA VAL A 85 -2.32 -14.56 1.87
C VAL A 85 -1.65 -15.07 0.61
N GLY A 86 -1.63 -16.39 0.44
CA GLY A 86 -1.11 -17.01 -0.75
C GLY A 86 0.41 -16.92 -0.86
N HIS A 87 0.91 -17.03 -2.06
CA HIS A 87 2.34 -17.04 -2.33
C HIS A 87 2.87 -15.63 -2.51
N TRP A 88 3.93 -15.30 -1.75
CA TRP A 88 4.64 -14.02 -1.85
C TRP A 88 5.98 -14.22 -2.47
N GLU A 89 6.35 -13.33 -3.38
CA GLU A 89 7.64 -13.33 -4.08
C GLU A 89 8.51 -12.20 -3.55
N PHE A 90 9.81 -12.46 -3.46
CA PHE A 90 10.78 -11.47 -2.97
C PHE A 90 11.99 -11.42 -3.90
N TRP A 91 12.62 -10.26 -3.99
CA TRP A 91 13.82 -10.03 -4.80
C TRP A 91 14.79 -9.16 -4.03
N SER A 92 16.09 -9.42 -4.24
CA SER A 92 17.12 -8.53 -3.70
C SER A 92 17.23 -7.27 -4.56
N SER A 93 18.01 -6.29 -4.08
CA SER A 93 18.11 -4.99 -4.76
C SER A 93 18.79 -5.06 -6.13
N ASP A 94 19.49 -6.15 -6.43
CA ASP A 94 20.08 -6.36 -7.77
C ASP A 94 19.11 -7.06 -8.74
N GLY A 95 17.87 -7.33 -8.30
CA GLY A 95 16.87 -8.00 -9.11
C GLY A 95 16.87 -9.52 -9.03
N SER A 96 17.80 -10.10 -8.25
CA SER A 96 17.85 -11.56 -8.10
C SER A 96 16.70 -12.07 -7.26
N PRO A 97 16.01 -13.14 -7.67
CA PRO A 97 14.92 -13.67 -6.87
C PRO A 97 15.44 -14.30 -5.56
N GLU A 98 14.68 -14.10 -4.49
CA GLU A 98 14.91 -14.70 -3.21
C GLU A 98 13.86 -15.76 -2.94
N LYS A 99 14.03 -16.52 -1.84
CA LYS A 99 13.05 -17.54 -1.48
C LYS A 99 11.70 -16.89 -1.18
N GLY A 100 10.64 -17.37 -1.84
CA GLY A 100 9.29 -16.92 -1.56
C GLY A 100 8.74 -17.51 -0.28
N GLU A 101 7.59 -17.01 0.13
CA GLU A 101 6.88 -17.50 1.30
C GLU A 101 5.42 -17.78 0.95
N ASP A 102 4.86 -18.80 1.60
CA ASP A 102 3.46 -19.13 1.44
C ASP A 102 2.71 -18.82 2.72
N TYR A 103 1.63 -18.09 2.60
CA TYR A 103 0.75 -17.72 3.72
C TYR A 103 -0.57 -18.43 3.57
N PRO A 104 -1.29 -18.68 4.69
CA PRO A 104 -2.60 -19.32 4.61
C PRO A 104 -3.55 -18.55 3.72
N LEU A 105 -4.36 -19.27 2.95
CA LEU A 105 -5.42 -18.64 2.17
C LEU A 105 -6.56 -18.21 3.09
N PRO A 106 -7.30 -17.16 2.72
CA PRO A 106 -8.43 -16.74 3.54
C PRO A 106 -9.52 -17.82 3.55
N GLU A 107 -10.18 -17.96 4.68
CA GLU A 107 -11.29 -18.89 4.84
C GLU A 107 -12.59 -18.33 4.29
#